data_100161db18cf880d7e03ed8b7c801eb5
#
_entry.id   100161db18cf880d7e03ed8b7c801eb5
#
_cell.length_a   1.000
_cell.length_b   1.000
_cell.length_c   1.000
_cell.angle_alpha   90.00
_cell.angle_beta   90.00
_cell.angle_gamma   90.00
#
_symmetry.space_group_name_H-M   'P 1'
#
loop_
_entity.id
_entity.type
_entity.pdbx_description
1 polymer ?
#
loop_
_entity_poly.entity_id
_entity_poly.type
_entity_poly.pdbx_seq_one_letter_code
_entity_poly.pdbx_strand_id
1 'polypeptide(L)'
;MKSADFVFQTVDGATLQVRGWVIDQPKAIVQVLHGMAEHSARYARLAQALAAAGYSTYAHDHRGHGQSIPEGGSPGHKADSDGWNRIVEDAHGVNREIAKRHPNVPIVILGHSMGSFVLQQLLFEHPSDMIGAALS
;
A
#
# COMPACT_ATOMS: atom_id res chain seq x y z
N MET A 1 7.49 8.11 16.27
CA MET A 1 7.05 7.23 15.19
C MET A 1 7.17 5.79 15.65
N LYS A 2 6.10 5.03 15.48
CA LYS A 2 6.03 3.63 15.89
C LYS A 2 5.85 2.74 14.67
N SER A 3 6.38 1.51 14.74
CA SER A 3 6.08 0.49 13.74
C SER A 3 4.67 -0.05 13.95
N ALA A 4 3.91 -0.21 12.87
CA ALA A 4 2.55 -0.74 12.90
C ALA A 4 2.34 -1.74 11.76
N ASP A 5 3.29 -2.64 11.59
CA ASP A 5 3.27 -3.65 10.53
C ASP A 5 2.14 -4.66 10.76
N PHE A 6 1.57 -5.14 9.66
CA PHE A 6 0.56 -6.21 9.71
C PHE A 6 0.59 -7.03 8.42
N VAL A 7 -0.10 -8.14 8.45
CA VAL A 7 -0.25 -9.03 7.30
C VAL A 7 -1.70 -8.96 6.83
N PHE A 8 -1.89 -8.78 5.52
CA PHE A 8 -3.21 -8.72 4.92
C PHE A 8 -3.45 -9.95 4.03
N GLN A 9 -4.58 -10.61 4.26
CA GLN A 9 -5.03 -11.77 3.46
C GLN A 9 -5.96 -11.28 2.35
N THR A 10 -5.63 -11.56 1.11
CA THR A 10 -6.47 -11.22 -0.03
C THR A 10 -7.60 -12.22 -0.22
N VAL A 11 -8.58 -11.85 -1.03
CA VAL A 11 -9.76 -12.71 -1.33
C VAL A 11 -9.33 -14.02 -2.00
N ASP A 12 -8.30 -13.98 -2.84
CA ASP A 12 -7.80 -15.17 -3.55
C ASP A 12 -6.71 -15.92 -2.77
N GLY A 13 -6.52 -15.60 -1.49
CA GLY A 13 -5.63 -16.35 -0.60
C GLY A 13 -4.16 -15.90 -0.60
N ALA A 14 -3.82 -14.82 -1.28
CA ALA A 14 -2.48 -14.24 -1.21
C ALA A 14 -2.27 -13.55 0.14
N THR A 15 -1.02 -13.55 0.61
CA THR A 15 -0.62 -12.90 1.87
C THR A 15 0.28 -11.73 1.55
N LEU A 16 -0.11 -10.54 1.98
CA LEU A 16 0.63 -9.31 1.73
C LEU A 16 1.24 -8.80 3.03
N GLN A 17 2.53 -8.48 2.99
CA GLN A 17 3.20 -7.79 4.09
C GLN A 17 2.93 -6.29 3.98
N VAL A 18 2.42 -5.69 5.04
CA VAL A 18 2.16 -4.26 5.13
C VAL A 18 3.05 -3.65 6.20
N ARG A 19 3.80 -2.62 5.83
CA ARG A 19 4.61 -1.83 6.78
C ARG A 19 3.87 -0.58 7.16
N GLY A 20 3.88 -0.26 8.45
CA GLY A 20 3.29 0.96 8.97
C GLY A 20 4.30 1.77 9.78
N TRP A 21 4.35 3.05 9.52
CA TRP A 21 5.11 4.03 10.30
C TRP A 21 4.10 5.06 10.80
N VAL A 22 3.72 4.95 12.06
CA VAL A 22 2.60 5.73 12.59
C VAL A 22 3.04 6.70 13.67
N ILE A 23 2.35 7.84 13.73
CA ILE A 23 2.49 8.85 14.78
C ILE A 23 1.14 9.04 15.46
N ASP A 24 1.16 9.64 16.64
CA ASP A 24 -0.07 9.99 17.34
C ASP A 24 -0.78 11.15 16.63
N GLN A 25 -2.09 11.06 16.47
CA GLN A 25 -2.94 12.09 15.87
C GLN A 25 -2.43 12.60 14.52
N PRO A 26 -2.26 11.72 13.51
CA PRO A 26 -1.79 12.16 12.22
C PRO A 26 -2.82 13.04 11.51
N LYS A 27 -2.34 14.02 10.74
CA LYS A 27 -3.19 14.87 9.89
C LYS A 27 -3.87 14.06 8.80
N ALA A 28 -3.15 13.07 8.28
CA ALA A 28 -3.63 12.13 7.28
C ALA A 28 -2.71 10.90 7.26
N ILE A 29 -3.18 9.85 6.60
CA ILE A 29 -2.38 8.68 6.28
C ILE A 29 -1.91 8.81 4.83
N VAL A 30 -0.65 8.52 4.57
CA VAL A 30 -0.13 8.36 3.20
C VAL A 30 0.04 6.86 2.93
N GLN A 31 -0.77 6.34 2.04
CA GLN A 31 -0.61 4.97 1.55
C GLN A 31 0.27 5.00 0.32
N VAL A 32 1.35 4.21 0.33
CA VAL A 32 2.34 4.17 -0.76
C VAL A 32 2.19 2.89 -1.56
N LEU A 33 2.12 3.02 -2.89
CA LEU A 33 2.12 1.92 -3.85
C LEU A 33 3.45 1.95 -4.60
N HIS A 34 4.32 0.97 -4.34
CA HIS A 34 5.67 0.94 -4.90
C HIS A 34 5.68 0.52 -6.38
N GLY A 35 6.81 0.71 -7.04
CA GLY A 35 7.03 0.30 -8.42
C GLY A 35 7.42 -1.15 -8.57
N MET A 36 7.57 -1.60 -9.83
CA MET A 36 8.00 -2.97 -10.13
C MET A 36 9.44 -3.21 -9.61
N ALA A 37 9.69 -4.42 -9.14
CA ALA A 37 11.01 -4.87 -8.67
C ALA A 37 11.57 -4.09 -7.49
N GLU A 38 10.70 -3.42 -6.72
CA GLU A 38 11.07 -2.83 -5.44
C GLU A 38 10.20 -3.41 -4.30
N HIS A 39 10.15 -2.76 -3.17
CA HIS A 39 9.39 -3.23 -1.99
C HIS A 39 9.14 -2.07 -1.02
N SER A 40 8.23 -2.28 -0.08
CA SER A 40 7.77 -1.24 0.84
C SER A 40 8.87 -0.69 1.76
N ALA A 41 9.86 -1.50 2.12
CA ALA A 41 10.94 -1.06 3.03
C ALA A 41 11.77 0.10 2.44
N ARG A 42 11.80 0.27 1.13
CA ARG A 42 12.49 1.41 0.48
C ARG A 42 11.90 2.76 0.84
N TYR A 43 10.67 2.77 1.34
CA TYR A 43 9.96 4.01 1.67
C TYR A 43 10.13 4.44 3.13
N ALA A 44 10.97 3.75 3.90
CA ALA A 44 11.23 4.12 5.31
C ALA A 44 11.72 5.55 5.47
N ARG A 45 12.61 6.01 4.57
CA ARG A 45 13.14 7.37 4.61
C ARG A 45 12.05 8.41 4.32
N LEU A 46 11.20 8.15 3.32
CA LEU A 46 10.06 8.99 3.03
C LEU A 46 9.09 9.03 4.23
N ALA A 47 8.82 7.86 4.82
CA ALA A 47 7.94 7.75 5.97
C ALA A 47 8.45 8.56 7.16
N GLN A 48 9.75 8.59 7.39
CA GLN A 48 10.36 9.43 8.44
C GLN A 48 10.13 10.92 8.17
N ALA A 49 10.32 11.37 6.94
CA ALA A 49 10.08 12.75 6.56
C ALA A 49 8.60 13.12 6.69
N LEU A 50 7.70 12.23 6.30
CA LEU A 50 6.26 12.42 6.44
C LEU A 50 5.85 12.46 7.91
N ALA A 51 6.42 11.61 8.76
CA ALA A 51 6.15 11.63 10.20
C ALA A 51 6.54 12.98 10.81
N ALA A 52 7.69 13.53 10.43
CA ALA A 52 8.12 14.85 10.87
C ALA A 52 7.16 15.96 10.43
N ALA A 53 6.45 15.76 9.32
CA ALA A 53 5.46 16.70 8.81
C ALA A 53 4.04 16.47 9.36
N GLY A 54 3.83 15.42 10.17
CA GLY A 54 2.55 15.15 10.80
C GLY A 54 1.70 14.07 10.13
N TYR A 55 2.30 13.18 9.35
CA TYR A 55 1.61 12.13 8.62
C TYR A 55 2.07 10.74 9.04
N SER A 56 1.15 9.80 9.12
CA SER A 56 1.49 8.39 9.21
C SER A 56 1.56 7.78 7.81
N THR A 57 2.35 6.73 7.63
CA THR A 57 2.56 6.11 6.32
C THR A 57 2.34 4.60 6.41
N TYR A 58 1.70 4.04 5.39
CA TYR A 58 1.62 2.61 5.17
C TYR A 58 2.03 2.28 3.76
N ALA A 59 2.78 1.18 3.61
CA ALA A 59 3.16 0.65 2.31
C ALA A 59 3.14 -0.88 2.39
N HIS A 60 2.47 -1.52 1.44
CA HIS A 60 2.52 -2.98 1.36
C HIS A 60 3.49 -3.41 0.26
N ASP A 61 4.05 -4.60 0.40
CA ASP A 61 4.74 -5.26 -0.69
C ASP A 61 3.67 -5.83 -1.63
N HIS A 62 3.64 -5.38 -2.88
CA HIS A 62 2.74 -5.95 -3.88
C HIS A 62 2.94 -7.45 -3.97
N ARG A 63 1.89 -8.20 -4.36
CA ARG A 63 2.04 -9.63 -4.60
C ARG A 63 3.20 -9.90 -5.56
N GLY A 64 3.99 -10.94 -5.27
CA GLY A 64 5.18 -11.26 -6.04
C GLY A 64 6.38 -10.36 -5.76
N HIS A 65 6.32 -9.49 -4.76
CA HIS A 65 7.39 -8.56 -4.40
C HIS A 65 7.72 -8.65 -2.91
N GLY A 66 8.98 -8.37 -2.58
CA GLY A 66 9.44 -8.28 -1.20
C GLY A 66 9.04 -9.50 -0.36
N GLN A 67 8.47 -9.24 0.81
CA GLN A 67 8.02 -10.27 1.73
C GLN A 67 6.63 -10.84 1.39
N SER A 68 6.00 -10.34 0.32
CA SER A 68 4.73 -10.89 -0.20
C SER A 68 4.96 -11.99 -1.24
N ILE A 69 6.20 -12.37 -1.53
CA ILE A 69 6.52 -13.54 -2.35
C ILE A 69 6.26 -14.79 -1.49
N PRO A 70 5.33 -15.69 -1.90
CA PRO A 70 5.08 -16.89 -1.12
C PRO A 70 6.29 -17.84 -1.16
N GLU A 71 6.41 -18.71 -0.18
CA GLU A 71 7.45 -19.75 -0.16
C GLU A 71 7.34 -20.59 -1.44
N GLY A 72 8.48 -20.72 -2.15
CA GLY A 72 8.50 -21.40 -3.44
C GLY A 72 7.91 -20.61 -4.61
N GLY A 73 7.44 -19.38 -4.36
CA GLY A 73 6.90 -18.53 -5.41
C GLY A 73 7.96 -17.85 -6.27
N SER A 74 7.53 -17.34 -7.43
CA SER A 74 8.41 -16.64 -8.37
C SER A 74 8.34 -15.14 -8.14
N PRO A 75 9.49 -14.42 -8.06
CA PRO A 75 9.47 -12.94 -7.99
C PRO A 75 8.74 -12.34 -9.20
N GLY A 76 7.91 -11.33 -8.94
CA GLY A 76 7.14 -10.64 -9.95
C GLY A 76 5.87 -11.35 -10.41
N HIS A 77 5.64 -12.58 -9.99
CA HIS A 77 4.40 -13.30 -10.32
C HIS A 77 3.21 -12.70 -9.57
N LYS A 78 2.21 -12.28 -10.29
CA LYS A 78 1.03 -11.62 -9.72
C LYS A 78 -0.07 -12.62 -9.37
N ALA A 79 -0.47 -13.45 -10.35
CA ALA A 79 -1.48 -14.48 -10.20
C ALA A 79 -1.48 -15.34 -11.46
N ASP A 80 -2.05 -16.53 -11.38
CA ASP A 80 -2.22 -17.40 -12.54
C ASP A 80 -3.25 -16.85 -13.52
N SER A 81 -4.18 -16.00 -13.04
CA SER A 81 -5.16 -15.33 -13.87
C SER A 81 -5.46 -13.95 -13.30
N ASP A 82 -5.76 -13.00 -14.19
CA ASP A 82 -6.23 -11.64 -13.86
C ASP A 82 -5.30 -10.87 -12.92
N GLY A 83 -3.99 -11.05 -13.10
CA GLY A 83 -2.98 -10.54 -12.16
C GLY A 83 -3.02 -9.03 -11.94
N TRP A 84 -3.26 -8.24 -13.00
CA TRP A 84 -3.34 -6.79 -12.89
C TRP A 84 -4.52 -6.34 -12.00
N ASN A 85 -5.71 -6.84 -12.25
CA ASN A 85 -6.88 -6.49 -11.44
C ASN A 85 -6.73 -6.95 -10.00
N ARG A 86 -6.05 -8.06 -9.75
CA ARG A 86 -5.77 -8.52 -8.40
C ARG A 86 -4.83 -7.58 -7.65
N ILE A 87 -3.82 -7.02 -8.31
CA ILE A 87 -2.94 -6.00 -7.70
C ILE A 87 -3.74 -4.75 -7.31
N VAL A 88 -4.64 -4.31 -8.17
CA VAL A 88 -5.50 -3.16 -7.90
C VAL A 88 -6.43 -3.45 -6.71
N GLU A 89 -7.08 -4.60 -6.68
CA GLU A 89 -7.95 -5.00 -5.58
C GLU A 89 -7.18 -5.23 -4.28
N ASP A 90 -5.94 -5.69 -4.35
CA ASP A 90 -5.07 -5.77 -3.17
C ASP A 90 -4.86 -4.40 -2.54
N ALA A 91 -4.54 -3.40 -3.36
CA ALA A 91 -4.34 -2.04 -2.89
C ALA A 91 -5.61 -1.46 -2.26
N HIS A 92 -6.77 -1.73 -2.86
CA HIS A 92 -8.06 -1.37 -2.29
C HIS A 92 -8.31 -2.06 -0.94
N GLY A 93 -8.05 -3.35 -0.85
CA GLY A 93 -8.22 -4.12 0.38
C GLY A 93 -7.33 -3.60 1.51
N VAL A 94 -6.07 -3.34 1.22
CA VAL A 94 -5.13 -2.74 2.19
C VAL A 94 -5.61 -1.36 2.62
N ASN A 95 -6.11 -0.54 1.68
CA ASN A 95 -6.68 0.78 1.99
C ASN A 95 -7.84 0.65 2.99
N ARG A 96 -8.75 -0.27 2.78
CA ARG A 96 -9.90 -0.47 3.68
C ARG A 96 -9.46 -0.94 5.06
N GLU A 97 -8.43 -1.75 5.15
CA GLU A 97 -7.87 -2.17 6.43
C GLU A 97 -7.21 -1.01 7.17
N ILE A 98 -6.47 -0.17 6.45
CA ILE A 98 -5.88 1.06 7.02
C ILE A 98 -7.00 1.97 7.57
N ALA A 99 -8.06 2.14 6.81
CA ALA A 99 -9.19 2.98 7.23
C ALA A 99 -9.86 2.47 8.52
N LYS A 100 -9.95 1.15 8.69
CA LYS A 100 -10.47 0.55 9.94
C LYS A 100 -9.57 0.85 11.13
N ARG A 101 -8.26 0.83 10.92
CA ARG A 101 -7.27 1.07 11.98
C ARG A 101 -7.20 2.55 12.38
N HIS A 102 -7.58 3.43 11.48
CA HIS A 102 -7.54 4.89 11.68
C HIS A 102 -8.87 5.52 11.32
N PRO A 103 -9.95 5.25 12.09
CA PRO A 103 -11.25 5.82 11.78
C PRO A 103 -11.20 7.35 11.81
N ASN A 104 -11.87 7.98 10.83
CA ASN A 104 -11.95 9.43 10.67
C ASN A 104 -10.64 10.13 10.32
N VAL A 105 -9.59 9.40 9.94
CA VAL A 105 -8.35 9.99 9.44
C VAL A 105 -8.36 9.89 7.91
N PRO A 106 -8.18 11.01 7.19
CA PRO A 106 -8.17 10.97 5.72
C PRO A 106 -6.95 10.21 5.18
N ILE A 107 -7.12 9.58 4.01
CA ILE A 107 -6.06 8.84 3.34
C ILE A 107 -5.73 9.52 2.01
N VAL A 108 -4.45 9.72 1.76
CA VAL A 108 -3.88 10.13 0.48
C VAL A 108 -3.07 8.96 -0.04
N ILE A 109 -3.11 8.70 -1.35
CA ILE A 109 -2.33 7.61 -1.95
C ILE A 109 -1.24 8.19 -2.84
N LEU A 110 -0.01 7.72 -2.63
CA LEU A 110 1.16 8.01 -3.47
C LEU A 110 1.52 6.76 -4.25
N GLY A 111 1.50 6.83 -5.56
CA GLY A 111 1.93 5.74 -6.44
C GLY A 111 3.18 6.11 -7.21
N HIS A 112 4.20 5.23 -7.19
CA HIS A 112 5.44 5.42 -7.93
C HIS A 112 5.58 4.39 -9.04
N SER A 113 5.90 4.82 -10.26
CA SER A 113 6.12 3.96 -11.43
C SER A 113 4.93 3.02 -11.65
N MET A 114 5.09 1.70 -11.59
CA MET A 114 3.97 0.74 -11.67
C MET A 114 2.86 1.09 -10.67
N GLY A 115 3.23 1.48 -9.46
CA GLY A 115 2.26 1.91 -8.43
C GLY A 115 1.42 3.10 -8.86
N SER A 116 1.95 3.99 -9.71
CA SER A 116 1.18 5.12 -10.25
C SER A 116 0.08 4.65 -11.21
N PHE A 117 0.32 3.58 -11.96
CA PHE A 117 -0.71 2.98 -12.82
C PHE A 117 -1.77 2.26 -11.99
N VAL A 118 -1.37 1.58 -10.93
CA VAL A 118 -2.33 0.99 -9.96
C VAL A 118 -3.21 2.09 -9.36
N LEU A 119 -2.61 3.21 -8.96
CA LEU A 119 -3.33 4.34 -8.40
C LEU A 119 -4.32 4.93 -9.40
N GLN A 120 -3.96 5.07 -10.66
CA GLN A 120 -4.88 5.55 -11.70
C GLN A 120 -6.10 4.63 -11.82
N GLN A 121 -5.92 3.32 -11.78
CA GLN A 121 -7.02 2.37 -11.83
C GLN A 121 -7.90 2.48 -10.56
N LEU A 122 -7.29 2.67 -9.38
CA LEU A 122 -8.04 2.90 -8.14
C LEU A 122 -8.90 4.16 -8.21
N LEU A 123 -8.41 5.23 -8.85
CA LEU A 123 -9.19 6.46 -9.03
C LEU A 123 -10.45 6.22 -9.84
N PHE A 124 -10.42 5.30 -10.79
CA PHE A 124 -11.60 4.92 -11.56
C PHE A 124 -12.54 3.99 -10.80
N GLU A 125 -11.99 2.96 -10.15
CA GLU A 125 -12.81 1.88 -9.56
C GLU A 125 -13.21 2.15 -8.12
N HIS A 126 -12.34 2.79 -7.33
CA HIS A 126 -12.54 3.04 -5.91
C HIS A 126 -12.19 4.48 -5.52
N PRO A 127 -12.84 5.49 -6.13
CA PRO A 127 -12.47 6.90 -5.89
C PRO A 127 -12.63 7.36 -4.45
N SER A 128 -13.47 6.69 -3.66
CA SER A 128 -13.65 7.04 -2.23
C SER A 128 -12.56 6.50 -1.32
N ASP A 129 -11.58 5.75 -1.82
CA ASP A 129 -10.47 5.26 -1.02
C ASP A 129 -9.52 6.37 -0.57
N MET A 130 -9.57 7.54 -1.21
CA MET A 130 -8.62 8.60 -0.95
C MET A 130 -9.25 9.98 -1.11
N ILE A 131 -8.69 10.97 -0.39
CA ILE A 131 -9.04 12.37 -0.57
C ILE A 131 -8.06 13.10 -1.51
N GLY A 132 -6.96 12.45 -1.88
CA GLY A 132 -5.96 13.00 -2.78
C GLY A 132 -5.05 11.90 -3.29
N ALA A 133 -4.39 12.18 -4.41
CA ALA A 133 -3.49 11.25 -5.08
C ALA A 133 -2.25 11.98 -5.58
N ALA A 134 -1.09 11.33 -5.45
CA ALA A 134 0.17 11.80 -6.02
C ALA A 134 0.75 10.69 -6.91
N LEU A 135 1.10 11.06 -8.12
CA LEU A 135 1.67 10.15 -9.12
C LEU A 135 3.14 10.51 -9.35
N SER A 136 4.00 9.50 -9.31
CA SER A 136 5.43 9.68 -9.52
C SER A 136 5.97 8.73 -10.60
#